data_831ced59565b4e6f457c8da03c55d072
#
_entry.id   831ced59565b4e6f457c8da03c55d072
#
_cell.length_a   1.000
_cell.length_b   1.000
_cell.length_c   1.000
_cell.angle_alpha   90.00
_cell.angle_beta   90.00
_cell.angle_gamma   90.00
#
_symmetry.space_group_name_H-M   'P 1'
#
loop_
_entity.id
_entity.type
_entity.pdbx_description
1 polymer ?
#
loop_
_entity_poly.entity_id
_entity_poly.type
_entity_poly.pdbx_seq_one_letter_code
_entity_poly.pdbx_strand_id
1 'polypeptide(L)'
;MASVTKMHGLGNDFVIGYLKNFKWCITRLSNIAVEICDRHKGIGADGLILYDFDDDNNPTMSIWNSDGSEAEMCGNGIRCLASHLYDLKLVQSESFKIKTKAGFKEVFVDTKTKVDDSKKIVKVKTVNVGVVMGFPEFSASKIPVKTDEEFFIDKEINVLDRTFKVSAVSMGNPHAVIFVDSDFSSEDFYKYGPTIEKHELFPKFTNVEFVNYKNPHEFSVRVWERGAGETLACGTGACAVYAVACRLEKTSLYADIHLPGGTLRISTGKNGVIQMTGSATEVFSTKIELPFEDL
;
A
#
# COMPACT_ATOMS: atom_id res chain seq x y z
N MET A 1 0.47 -13.82 27.47
CA MET A 1 1.37 -12.85 26.78
C MET A 1 1.52 -13.21 25.32
N ALA A 2 1.35 -12.25 24.41
CA ALA A 2 1.55 -12.40 22.97
C ALA A 2 2.85 -11.68 22.53
N SER A 3 3.67 -12.34 21.73
CA SER A 3 4.82 -11.69 21.08
C SER A 3 4.32 -10.92 19.86
N VAL A 4 4.75 -9.68 19.73
CA VAL A 4 4.43 -8.79 18.62
C VAL A 4 5.66 -8.06 18.12
N THR A 5 5.68 -7.73 16.83
CA THR A 5 6.76 -6.98 16.17
C THR A 5 6.21 -5.72 15.53
N LYS A 6 6.82 -4.59 15.81
CA LYS A 6 6.56 -3.32 15.16
C LYS A 6 7.36 -3.23 13.88
N MET A 7 6.69 -3.01 12.76
CA MET A 7 7.32 -2.85 11.44
C MET A 7 6.71 -1.69 10.67
N HIS A 8 7.41 -1.21 9.65
CA HIS A 8 6.83 -0.28 8.68
C HIS A 8 7.30 -0.54 7.25
N GLY A 9 6.42 -0.22 6.30
CA GLY A 9 6.75 -0.09 4.88
C GLY A 9 6.58 1.36 4.45
N LEU A 10 7.69 2.08 4.24
CA LEU A 10 7.68 3.50 3.84
C LEU A 10 6.91 4.42 4.81
N GLY A 11 7.08 4.22 6.11
CA GLY A 11 6.43 5.02 7.14
C GLY A 11 5.01 4.57 7.52
N ASN A 12 4.31 3.80 6.70
CA ASN A 12 3.06 3.15 7.06
C ASN A 12 3.35 1.95 7.96
N ASP A 13 2.94 2.00 9.22
CA ASP A 13 3.45 1.17 10.29
C ASP A 13 2.41 0.20 10.87
N PHE A 14 2.89 -0.99 11.26
CA PHE A 14 2.03 -2.08 11.70
C PHE A 14 2.59 -2.77 12.94
N VAL A 15 1.70 -3.27 13.78
CA VAL A 15 1.99 -4.27 14.80
C VAL A 15 1.64 -5.63 14.23
N ILE A 16 2.62 -6.56 14.19
CA ILE A 16 2.45 -7.89 13.60
C ILE A 16 2.49 -8.94 14.71
N GLY A 17 1.52 -9.84 14.74
CA GLY A 17 1.44 -10.91 15.72
C GLY A 17 0.90 -12.22 15.14
N TYR A 18 1.12 -13.33 15.88
CA TYR A 18 0.58 -14.65 15.53
C TYR A 18 -0.86 -14.79 16.05
N LEU A 19 -1.82 -15.03 15.16
CA LEU A 19 -3.26 -15.07 15.50
C LEU A 19 -3.57 -16.04 16.67
N LYS A 20 -2.89 -17.17 16.74
CA LYS A 20 -3.11 -18.15 17.85
C LYS A 20 -2.79 -17.58 19.23
N ASN A 21 -1.96 -16.56 19.33
CA ASN A 21 -1.70 -15.87 20.59
C ASN A 21 -2.87 -14.96 21.01
N PHE A 22 -3.80 -14.66 20.08
CA PHE A 22 -4.97 -13.80 20.26
C PHE A 22 -6.29 -14.61 20.34
N LYS A 23 -6.23 -15.93 20.35
CA LYS A 23 -7.41 -16.82 20.27
C LYS A 23 -8.46 -16.56 21.35
N TRP A 24 -8.05 -16.11 22.55
CA TRP A 24 -8.92 -15.76 23.67
C TRP A 24 -9.66 -14.43 23.51
N CYS A 25 -9.29 -13.64 22.50
CA CYS A 25 -9.83 -12.32 22.24
C CYS A 25 -10.37 -12.18 20.80
N ILE A 26 -10.64 -13.32 20.12
CA ILE A 26 -10.94 -13.32 18.67
C ILE A 26 -12.19 -12.52 18.32
N THR A 27 -13.18 -12.47 19.23
CA THR A 27 -14.41 -11.69 19.07
C THR A 27 -14.21 -10.19 19.29
N ARG A 28 -13.04 -9.79 19.80
CA ARG A 28 -12.70 -8.41 20.18
C ARG A 28 -11.52 -7.85 19.40
N LEU A 29 -11.09 -8.52 18.30
CA LEU A 29 -9.90 -8.10 17.53
C LEU A 29 -9.98 -6.68 17.01
N SER A 30 -11.17 -6.20 16.64
CA SER A 30 -11.41 -4.81 16.26
C SER A 30 -11.05 -3.83 17.40
N ASN A 31 -11.53 -4.09 18.61
CA ASN A 31 -11.24 -3.24 19.77
C ASN A 31 -9.75 -3.32 20.16
N ILE A 32 -9.17 -4.52 20.12
CA ILE A 32 -7.74 -4.73 20.38
C ILE A 32 -6.88 -3.96 19.38
N ALA A 33 -7.27 -3.93 18.11
CA ALA A 33 -6.58 -3.14 17.09
C ALA A 33 -6.60 -1.64 17.46
N VAL A 34 -7.75 -1.10 17.87
CA VAL A 34 -7.87 0.29 18.32
C VAL A 34 -6.94 0.57 19.49
N GLU A 35 -6.92 -0.28 20.51
CA GLU A 35 -6.09 -0.09 21.70
C GLU A 35 -4.59 -0.23 21.40
N ILE A 36 -4.18 -1.26 20.63
CA ILE A 36 -2.77 -1.47 20.25
C ILE A 36 -2.26 -0.35 19.37
N CYS A 37 -3.10 0.14 18.44
CA CYS A 37 -2.72 1.16 17.47
C CYS A 37 -2.75 2.59 18.04
N ASP A 38 -3.31 2.81 19.23
CA ASP A 38 -3.28 4.12 19.87
C ASP A 38 -1.82 4.58 20.09
N ARG A 39 -1.44 5.72 19.51
CA ARG A 39 -0.06 6.23 19.56
C ARG A 39 0.35 6.82 20.90
N HIS A 40 -0.60 7.05 21.81
CA HIS A 40 -0.36 7.64 23.12
C HIS A 40 -0.49 6.64 24.27
N LYS A 41 -1.31 5.60 24.10
CA LYS A 41 -1.65 4.64 25.16
C LYS A 41 -1.30 3.21 24.82
N GLY A 42 -1.15 2.89 23.52
CA GLY A 42 -0.78 1.59 22.99
C GLY A 42 0.67 1.54 22.48
N ILE A 43 0.94 0.62 21.58
CA ILE A 43 2.20 0.55 20.83
C ILE A 43 2.26 1.69 19.80
N GLY A 44 1.10 2.09 19.28
CA GLY A 44 0.96 3.07 18.23
C GLY A 44 1.26 2.49 16.84
N ALA A 45 0.29 2.46 15.95
CA ALA A 45 0.44 1.98 14.57
C ALA A 45 -0.73 2.46 13.69
N ASP A 46 -0.57 2.32 12.37
CA ASP A 46 -1.66 2.49 11.41
C ASP A 46 -2.56 1.26 11.34
N GLY A 47 -2.05 0.10 11.78
CA GLY A 47 -2.84 -1.14 11.81
C GLY A 47 -2.20 -2.30 12.56
N LEU A 48 -3.04 -3.27 12.88
CA LEU A 48 -2.69 -4.57 13.45
C LEU A 48 -2.77 -5.64 12.37
N ILE A 49 -1.70 -6.40 12.17
CA ILE A 49 -1.64 -7.55 11.27
C ILE A 49 -1.51 -8.81 12.11
N LEU A 50 -2.43 -9.75 11.91
CA LEU A 50 -2.34 -11.07 12.51
C LEU A 50 -2.17 -12.12 11.41
N TYR A 51 -1.15 -12.99 11.58
CA TYR A 51 -0.91 -14.08 10.66
C TYR A 51 -1.25 -15.41 11.31
N ASP A 52 -1.62 -16.38 10.48
CA ASP A 52 -1.75 -17.80 10.82
C ASP A 52 -1.32 -18.63 9.59
N PHE A 53 -1.56 -19.92 9.62
CA PHE A 53 -1.34 -20.83 8.50
C PHE A 53 -2.63 -21.58 8.24
N ASP A 54 -2.99 -21.74 6.96
CA ASP A 54 -4.13 -22.57 6.54
C ASP A 54 -3.75 -24.06 6.57
N ASP A 55 -4.71 -24.93 6.23
CA ASP A 55 -4.54 -26.39 6.25
C ASP A 55 -3.46 -26.87 5.27
N ASP A 56 -3.18 -26.10 4.22
CA ASP A 56 -2.11 -26.36 3.25
C ASP A 56 -0.77 -25.75 3.67
N ASN A 57 -0.69 -25.23 4.90
CA ASN A 57 0.47 -24.52 5.46
C ASN A 57 0.87 -23.25 4.69
N ASN A 58 -0.08 -22.61 4.00
CA ASN A 58 0.16 -21.28 3.44
C ASN A 58 -0.03 -20.23 4.52
N PRO A 59 0.86 -19.22 4.62
CA PRO A 59 0.65 -18.09 5.50
C PRO A 59 -0.66 -17.35 5.15
N THR A 60 -1.40 -16.98 6.18
CA THR A 60 -2.59 -16.14 6.06
C THR A 60 -2.37 -14.79 6.70
N MET A 61 -3.02 -13.75 6.19
CA MET A 61 -2.94 -12.38 6.69
C MET A 61 -4.34 -11.84 6.95
N SER A 62 -4.58 -11.40 8.17
CA SER A 62 -5.73 -10.56 8.54
C SER A 62 -5.22 -9.22 9.03
N ILE A 63 -5.88 -8.12 8.65
CA ILE A 63 -5.44 -6.76 8.96
C ILE A 63 -6.60 -5.91 9.44
N TRP A 64 -6.38 -5.20 10.55
CA TRP A 64 -7.29 -4.19 11.11
C TRP A 64 -6.59 -2.83 11.10
N ASN A 65 -7.30 -1.81 10.64
CA ASN A 65 -6.87 -0.42 10.73
C ASN A 65 -6.90 0.07 12.18
N SER A 66 -6.29 1.21 12.44
CA SER A 66 -6.28 1.83 13.78
C SER A 66 -7.67 2.24 14.31
N ASP A 67 -8.67 2.34 13.44
CA ASP A 67 -10.08 2.57 13.81
C ASP A 67 -10.85 1.28 14.13
N GLY A 68 -10.20 0.12 14.03
CA GLY A 68 -10.77 -1.20 14.25
C GLY A 68 -11.48 -1.80 13.02
N SER A 69 -11.58 -1.09 11.92
CA SER A 69 -12.11 -1.64 10.67
C SER A 69 -11.17 -2.68 10.07
N GLU A 70 -11.73 -3.75 9.50
CA GLU A 70 -10.92 -4.79 8.86
C GLU A 70 -10.73 -4.46 7.38
N ALA A 71 -9.47 -4.54 6.91
CA ALA A 71 -9.13 -4.34 5.52
C ALA A 71 -8.87 -5.66 4.78
N GLU A 72 -9.13 -5.70 3.48
CA GLU A 72 -8.93 -6.90 2.67
C GLU A 72 -7.45 -7.19 2.40
N MET A 73 -6.64 -6.16 2.21
CA MET A 73 -5.20 -6.23 1.93
C MET A 73 -4.57 -4.84 2.05
N CYS A 74 -3.29 -4.81 2.43
CA CYS A 74 -2.45 -3.60 2.38
C CYS A 74 -1.08 -3.95 1.78
N GLY A 75 -0.69 -3.26 0.70
CA GLY A 75 0.59 -3.49 0.03
C GLY A 75 1.82 -3.25 0.91
N ASN A 76 1.76 -2.26 1.81
CA ASN A 76 2.83 -2.00 2.78
C ASN A 76 2.85 -3.07 3.88
N GLY A 77 1.67 -3.44 4.39
CA GLY A 77 1.52 -4.45 5.43
C GLY A 77 1.97 -5.84 5.00
N ILE A 78 1.64 -6.26 3.77
CA ILE A 78 2.04 -7.60 3.28
C ILE A 78 3.57 -7.69 3.07
N ARG A 79 4.25 -6.58 2.71
CA ARG A 79 5.72 -6.56 2.65
C ARG A 79 6.33 -6.75 4.05
N CYS A 80 5.79 -6.06 5.05
CA CYS A 80 6.21 -6.23 6.44
C CYS A 80 5.99 -7.66 6.91
N LEU A 81 4.81 -8.24 6.67
CA LEU A 81 4.51 -9.61 7.04
C LEU A 81 5.44 -10.61 6.33
N ALA A 82 5.69 -10.45 5.03
CA ALA A 82 6.56 -11.35 4.28
C ALA A 82 8.01 -11.34 4.84
N SER A 83 8.56 -10.16 5.12
CA SER A 83 9.86 -10.03 5.78
C SER A 83 9.87 -10.70 7.15
N HIS A 84 8.83 -10.46 7.98
CA HIS A 84 8.70 -11.03 9.31
C HIS A 84 8.66 -12.56 9.30
N LEU A 85 7.85 -13.17 8.43
CA LEU A 85 7.74 -14.63 8.32
C LEU A 85 9.05 -15.27 7.87
N TYR A 86 9.74 -14.64 6.92
CA TYR A 86 11.04 -15.11 6.43
C TYR A 86 12.11 -15.04 7.52
N ASP A 87 12.17 -13.92 8.27
CA ASP A 87 13.12 -13.72 9.35
C ASP A 87 12.95 -14.71 10.50
N LEU A 88 11.71 -15.06 10.83
CA LEU A 88 11.38 -16.07 11.83
C LEU A 88 11.58 -17.52 11.31
N LYS A 89 11.99 -17.69 10.03
CA LYS A 89 12.14 -18.98 9.37
C LYS A 89 10.85 -19.82 9.35
N LEU A 90 9.71 -19.15 9.37
CA LEU A 90 8.40 -19.78 9.24
C LEU A 90 8.07 -20.13 7.79
N VAL A 91 8.78 -19.54 6.85
CA VAL A 91 8.81 -19.89 5.43
C VAL A 91 10.26 -20.15 5.00
N GLN A 92 10.48 -21.11 4.10
CA GLN A 92 11.83 -21.54 3.70
C GLN A 92 12.31 -20.86 2.41
N SER A 93 11.37 -20.47 1.55
CA SER A 93 11.66 -19.88 0.24
C SER A 93 11.64 -18.35 0.31
N GLU A 94 12.53 -17.69 -0.46
CA GLU A 94 12.45 -16.25 -0.69
C GLU A 94 11.17 -15.86 -1.46
N SER A 95 10.57 -16.80 -2.22
CA SER A 95 9.29 -16.61 -2.92
C SER A 95 8.23 -17.52 -2.34
N PHE A 96 7.09 -16.95 -1.94
CA PHE A 96 5.94 -17.69 -1.40
C PHE A 96 4.65 -16.90 -1.57
N LYS A 97 3.52 -17.54 -1.25
CA LYS A 97 2.20 -16.91 -1.33
C LYS A 97 1.65 -16.65 0.07
N ILE A 98 1.01 -15.51 0.23
CA ILE A 98 0.25 -15.16 1.44
C ILE A 98 -1.22 -15.06 1.06
N LYS A 99 -2.08 -15.78 1.79
CA LYS A 99 -3.53 -15.71 1.62
C LYS A 99 -4.07 -14.50 2.36
N THR A 100 -4.81 -13.65 1.65
CA THR A 100 -5.48 -12.46 2.19
C THR A 100 -6.98 -12.53 1.86
N LYS A 101 -7.79 -11.63 2.39
CA LYS A 101 -9.20 -11.50 1.97
C LYS A 101 -9.35 -11.15 0.48
N ALA A 102 -8.36 -10.46 -0.09
CA ALA A 102 -8.28 -10.16 -1.53
C ALA A 102 -7.62 -11.29 -2.35
N GLY A 103 -7.61 -12.54 -1.82
CA GLY A 103 -7.01 -13.71 -2.46
C GLY A 103 -5.52 -13.87 -2.18
N PHE A 104 -4.90 -14.85 -2.85
CA PHE A 104 -3.47 -15.10 -2.73
C PHE A 104 -2.65 -13.98 -3.37
N LYS A 105 -1.61 -13.53 -2.65
CA LYS A 105 -0.59 -12.60 -3.13
C LYS A 105 0.77 -13.29 -3.13
N GLU A 106 1.46 -13.27 -4.24
CA GLU A 106 2.82 -13.76 -4.35
C GLU A 106 3.79 -12.67 -3.92
N VAL A 107 4.73 -13.03 -3.05
CA VAL A 107 5.73 -12.13 -2.47
C VAL A 107 7.14 -12.68 -2.66
N PHE A 108 8.13 -11.77 -2.72
CA PHE A 108 9.54 -12.10 -2.91
C PHE A 108 10.38 -11.30 -1.93
N VAL A 109 11.09 -11.98 -1.02
CA VAL A 109 12.00 -11.32 -0.07
C VAL A 109 13.39 -11.24 -0.72
N ASP A 110 13.85 -10.01 -0.98
CA ASP A 110 15.18 -9.79 -1.54
C ASP A 110 16.22 -9.63 -0.43
N THR A 111 16.92 -10.71 -0.13
CA THR A 111 17.99 -10.75 0.89
C THR A 111 19.35 -10.29 0.38
N LYS A 112 19.49 -10.08 -0.93
CA LYS A 112 20.78 -9.78 -1.59
C LYS A 112 21.02 -8.29 -1.76
N THR A 113 19.96 -7.53 -2.03
CA THR A 113 20.07 -6.08 -2.21
C THR A 113 20.12 -5.40 -0.85
N LYS A 114 21.26 -4.79 -0.53
CA LYS A 114 21.40 -3.99 0.69
C LYS A 114 20.58 -2.70 0.54
N VAL A 115 19.75 -2.42 1.53
CA VAL A 115 19.10 -1.12 1.65
C VAL A 115 20.14 -0.11 2.15
N ASP A 116 20.24 1.04 1.49
CA ASP A 116 21.16 2.11 1.90
C ASP A 116 20.64 2.81 3.16
N ASP A 117 21.22 2.42 4.30
CA ASP A 117 20.96 3.03 5.61
C ASP A 117 22.07 4.00 6.04
N SER A 118 22.96 4.41 5.12
CA SER A 118 24.15 5.22 5.41
C SER A 118 23.82 6.57 6.08
N LYS A 119 22.63 7.11 5.84
CA LYS A 119 22.14 8.38 6.42
C LYS A 119 21.42 8.22 7.75
N LYS A 120 21.15 7.00 8.21
CA LYS A 120 20.42 6.76 9.47
C LYS A 120 21.38 6.68 10.66
N ILE A 121 21.06 7.42 11.72
CA ILE A 121 21.79 7.38 13.00
C ILE A 121 21.49 6.07 13.73
N VAL A 122 20.21 5.63 13.70
CA VAL A 122 19.78 4.36 14.26
C VAL A 122 19.66 3.33 13.14
N LYS A 123 20.44 2.24 13.25
CA LYS A 123 20.38 1.13 12.29
C LYS A 123 19.27 0.18 12.70
N VAL A 124 18.33 -0.05 11.80
CA VAL A 124 17.22 -1.00 11.92
C VAL A 124 17.30 -2.01 10.77
N LYS A 125 16.79 -3.21 11.00
CA LYS A 125 16.77 -4.24 9.96
C LYS A 125 15.76 -3.86 8.87
N THR A 126 16.27 -3.64 7.67
CA THR A 126 15.45 -3.29 6.50
C THR A 126 15.76 -4.26 5.36
N VAL A 127 14.70 -4.76 4.73
CA VAL A 127 14.78 -5.70 3.60
C VAL A 127 13.85 -5.21 2.50
N ASN A 128 14.21 -5.41 1.23
CA ASN A 128 13.32 -5.17 0.11
C ASN A 128 12.40 -6.37 -0.11
N VAL A 129 11.13 -6.09 -0.32
CA VAL A 129 10.12 -7.12 -0.60
C VAL A 129 9.34 -6.74 -1.84
N GLY A 130 9.31 -7.66 -2.80
CA GLY A 130 8.46 -7.59 -3.99
C GLY A 130 7.09 -8.22 -3.74
N VAL A 131 6.06 -7.65 -4.36
CA VAL A 131 4.68 -8.14 -4.32
C VAL A 131 4.11 -8.14 -5.74
N VAL A 132 3.48 -9.24 -6.14
CA VAL A 132 2.71 -9.29 -7.39
C VAL A 132 1.37 -8.61 -7.17
N MET A 133 1.18 -7.46 -7.82
CA MET A 133 0.01 -6.60 -7.63
C MET A 133 -1.16 -6.96 -8.56
N GLY A 134 -0.89 -7.71 -9.65
CA GLY A 134 -1.90 -8.09 -10.64
C GLY A 134 -1.85 -7.22 -11.89
N PHE A 135 -2.99 -7.12 -12.59
CA PHE A 135 -3.11 -6.38 -13.84
C PHE A 135 -3.85 -5.08 -13.62
N PRO A 136 -3.45 -3.99 -14.31
CA PRO A 136 -4.22 -2.77 -14.33
C PRO A 136 -5.50 -2.95 -15.16
N GLU A 137 -6.63 -2.47 -14.67
CA GLU A 137 -7.89 -2.41 -15.42
C GLU A 137 -8.12 -0.99 -15.89
N PHE A 138 -8.28 -0.81 -17.20
CA PHE A 138 -8.48 0.50 -17.83
C PHE A 138 -9.91 0.73 -18.33
N SER A 139 -10.75 -0.31 -18.39
CA SER A 139 -12.14 -0.16 -18.83
C SER A 139 -12.91 0.78 -17.88
N ALA A 140 -13.39 1.91 -18.39
CA ALA A 140 -14.03 2.95 -17.60
C ALA A 140 -15.22 2.42 -16.77
N SER A 141 -16.00 1.49 -17.32
CA SER A 141 -17.13 0.85 -16.65
C SER A 141 -16.74 0.01 -15.43
N LYS A 142 -15.53 -0.57 -15.46
CA LYS A 142 -15.01 -1.40 -14.35
C LYS A 142 -14.29 -0.57 -13.27
N ILE A 143 -13.86 0.67 -13.59
CA ILE A 143 -13.14 1.54 -12.63
C ILE A 143 -14.04 2.21 -11.59
N PRO A 144 -15.27 2.43 -11.61
CA PRO A 144 -16.30 3.00 -12.43
C PRO A 144 -16.13 4.51 -12.70
N VAL A 145 -16.05 4.89 -13.96
CA VAL A 145 -16.02 6.29 -14.41
C VAL A 145 -17.28 6.58 -15.23
N LYS A 146 -17.93 7.71 -14.99
CA LYS A 146 -19.08 8.16 -15.79
C LYS A 146 -18.61 8.75 -17.12
N THR A 147 -18.54 7.90 -18.15
CA THR A 147 -18.20 8.28 -19.52
C THR A 147 -18.79 7.28 -20.49
N ASP A 148 -19.03 7.72 -21.72
CA ASP A 148 -19.45 6.86 -22.84
C ASP A 148 -18.23 6.25 -23.56
N GLU A 149 -17.01 6.64 -23.18
CA GLU A 149 -15.79 6.10 -23.75
C GLU A 149 -15.37 4.79 -23.07
N GLU A 150 -14.75 3.89 -23.81
CA GLU A 150 -14.24 2.61 -23.29
C GLU A 150 -13.14 2.84 -22.27
N PHE A 151 -12.26 3.83 -22.49
CA PHE A 151 -11.13 4.18 -21.64
C PHE A 151 -11.16 5.68 -21.32
N PHE A 152 -10.78 6.03 -20.08
CA PHE A 152 -10.64 7.41 -19.65
C PHE A 152 -9.15 7.74 -19.47
N ILE A 153 -8.48 8.06 -20.58
CA ILE A 153 -7.02 8.28 -20.63
C ILE A 153 -6.73 9.65 -21.21
N ASP A 154 -5.93 10.45 -20.49
CA ASP A 154 -5.51 11.82 -20.83
C ASP A 154 -6.70 12.75 -21.20
N LYS A 155 -7.80 12.62 -20.46
CA LYS A 155 -9.04 13.38 -20.69
C LYS A 155 -9.08 14.63 -19.83
N GLU A 156 -9.55 15.71 -20.42
CA GLU A 156 -9.72 16.97 -19.72
C GLU A 156 -10.94 16.95 -18.81
N ILE A 157 -10.73 17.38 -17.57
CA ILE A 157 -11.80 17.66 -16.60
C ILE A 157 -11.63 19.06 -16.03
N ASN A 158 -12.72 19.76 -15.80
CA ASN A 158 -12.72 21.07 -15.16
C ASN A 158 -12.94 20.90 -13.65
N VAL A 159 -12.00 21.38 -12.86
CA VAL A 159 -12.04 21.27 -11.39
C VAL A 159 -11.83 22.66 -10.81
N LEU A 160 -12.88 23.26 -10.26
CA LEU A 160 -12.88 24.64 -9.77
C LEU A 160 -12.45 25.62 -10.87
N ASP A 161 -11.27 26.20 -10.74
CA ASP A 161 -10.69 27.22 -11.61
C ASP A 161 -9.58 26.69 -12.54
N ARG A 162 -9.38 25.34 -12.60
CA ARG A 162 -8.32 24.73 -13.39
C ARG A 162 -8.82 23.50 -14.18
N THR A 163 -8.27 23.33 -15.37
CA THR A 163 -8.48 22.12 -16.18
C THR A 163 -7.31 21.15 -15.97
N PHE A 164 -7.62 19.88 -15.72
CA PHE A 164 -6.63 18.81 -15.56
C PHE A 164 -6.81 17.74 -16.62
N LYS A 165 -5.71 17.17 -17.10
CA LYS A 165 -5.69 15.95 -17.88
C LYS A 165 -5.60 14.75 -16.93
N VAL A 166 -6.63 13.92 -16.93
CA VAL A 166 -6.79 12.80 -16.00
C VAL A 166 -6.81 11.48 -16.75
N SER A 167 -6.11 10.50 -16.21
CA SER A 167 -6.20 9.11 -16.65
C SER A 167 -6.73 8.24 -15.52
N ALA A 168 -7.78 7.48 -15.77
CA ALA A 168 -8.35 6.57 -14.79
C ALA A 168 -7.85 5.14 -15.00
N VAL A 169 -7.54 4.46 -13.91
CA VAL A 169 -7.13 3.04 -13.86
C VAL A 169 -7.56 2.41 -12.54
N SER A 170 -7.79 1.11 -12.53
CA SER A 170 -7.99 0.35 -11.30
C SER A 170 -6.86 -0.64 -11.06
N MET A 171 -6.35 -0.66 -9.83
CA MET A 171 -5.45 -1.69 -9.28
C MET A 171 -6.17 -2.56 -8.23
N GLY A 172 -7.48 -2.79 -8.43
CA GLY A 172 -8.42 -3.36 -7.46
C GLY A 172 -9.24 -2.27 -6.73
N ASN A 173 -8.79 -1.03 -6.78
CA ASN A 173 -9.46 0.19 -6.35
C ASN A 173 -9.23 1.30 -7.40
N PRO A 174 -10.13 2.31 -7.49
CA PRO A 174 -10.05 3.35 -8.51
C PRO A 174 -8.94 4.37 -8.22
N HIS A 175 -8.23 4.77 -9.28
CA HIS A 175 -7.18 5.78 -9.27
C HIS A 175 -7.37 6.78 -10.40
N ALA A 176 -7.19 8.07 -10.11
CA ALA A 176 -7.14 9.19 -11.05
C ALA A 176 -5.71 9.74 -11.08
N VAL A 177 -4.97 9.43 -12.14
CA VAL A 177 -3.56 9.82 -12.30
C VAL A 177 -3.47 11.11 -13.13
N ILE A 178 -2.76 12.10 -12.61
CA ILE A 178 -2.64 13.45 -13.15
C ILE A 178 -1.17 13.83 -13.22
N PHE A 179 -0.65 14.02 -14.42
CA PHE A 179 0.69 14.57 -14.58
C PHE A 179 0.61 16.08 -14.41
N VAL A 180 1.42 16.60 -13.49
CA VAL A 180 1.47 18.03 -13.15
C VAL A 180 2.85 18.61 -13.42
N ASP A 181 2.88 19.93 -13.66
CA ASP A 181 4.12 20.67 -13.84
C ASP A 181 4.85 20.89 -12.51
N SER A 182 6.10 21.35 -12.59
CA SER A 182 6.97 21.54 -11.42
C SER A 182 6.51 22.67 -10.48
N ASP A 183 5.62 23.54 -10.94
CA ASP A 183 5.01 24.64 -10.18
C ASP A 183 3.76 24.24 -9.39
N PHE A 184 3.29 22.99 -9.53
CA PHE A 184 2.15 22.48 -8.76
C PHE A 184 2.48 22.45 -7.26
N SER A 185 1.86 23.36 -6.53
CA SER A 185 2.18 23.65 -5.14
C SER A 185 1.51 22.68 -4.14
N SER A 186 1.95 22.74 -2.88
CA SER A 186 1.24 22.04 -1.80
C SER A 186 -0.16 22.61 -1.58
N GLU A 187 -0.38 23.90 -1.80
CA GLU A 187 -1.69 24.53 -1.72
C GLU A 187 -2.63 23.97 -2.80
N ASP A 188 -2.12 23.82 -4.03
CA ASP A 188 -2.86 23.18 -5.12
C ASP A 188 -3.26 21.75 -4.77
N PHE A 189 -2.34 20.99 -4.19
CA PHE A 189 -2.60 19.61 -3.78
C PHE A 189 -3.78 19.52 -2.80
N TYR A 190 -3.79 20.35 -1.76
CA TYR A 190 -4.89 20.36 -0.77
C TYR A 190 -6.18 20.98 -1.30
N LYS A 191 -6.12 21.84 -2.32
CA LYS A 191 -7.28 22.44 -3.00
C LYS A 191 -7.96 21.43 -3.93
N TYR A 192 -7.18 20.78 -4.80
CA TYR A 192 -7.72 19.97 -5.87
C TYR A 192 -7.88 18.49 -5.49
N GLY A 193 -7.05 17.94 -4.61
CA GLY A 193 -7.11 16.54 -4.19
C GLY A 193 -8.50 16.10 -3.70
N PRO A 194 -9.05 16.73 -2.65
CA PRO A 194 -10.38 16.39 -2.13
C PRO A 194 -11.53 16.67 -3.12
N THR A 195 -11.33 17.63 -4.03
CA THR A 195 -12.35 17.97 -5.04
C THR A 195 -12.38 16.93 -6.15
N ILE A 196 -11.21 16.43 -6.59
CA ILE A 196 -11.14 15.40 -7.63
C ILE A 196 -11.54 14.04 -7.06
N GLU A 197 -11.16 13.72 -5.82
CA GLU A 197 -11.62 12.49 -5.12
C GLU A 197 -13.13 12.32 -5.25
N LYS A 198 -13.90 13.41 -5.09
CA LYS A 198 -15.38 13.43 -5.05
C LYS A 198 -16.01 13.95 -6.33
N HIS A 199 -15.23 14.08 -7.40
CA HIS A 199 -15.74 14.61 -8.66
C HIS A 199 -16.87 13.72 -9.22
N GLU A 200 -17.86 14.34 -9.88
CA GLU A 200 -19.04 13.65 -10.40
C GLU A 200 -18.76 12.50 -11.38
N LEU A 201 -17.60 12.56 -12.06
CA LEU A 201 -17.12 11.47 -12.91
C LEU A 201 -16.77 10.20 -12.13
N PHE A 202 -16.53 10.28 -10.83
CA PHE A 202 -16.15 9.16 -9.98
C PHE A 202 -17.24 8.86 -8.93
N PRO A 203 -18.34 8.16 -9.31
CA PRO A 203 -19.52 7.97 -8.44
C PRO A 203 -19.24 7.15 -7.18
N LYS A 204 -18.11 6.44 -7.11
CA LYS A 204 -17.65 5.69 -5.93
C LYS A 204 -16.39 6.31 -5.31
N PHE A 205 -16.11 7.57 -5.64
CA PHE A 205 -14.89 8.30 -5.31
C PHE A 205 -13.64 7.61 -5.88
N THR A 206 -12.49 8.28 -5.82
CA THR A 206 -11.25 7.77 -6.38
C THR A 206 -10.05 8.20 -5.54
N ASN A 207 -8.97 7.45 -5.57
CA ASN A 207 -7.65 7.95 -5.15
C ASN A 207 -7.14 8.89 -6.24
N VAL A 208 -6.39 9.93 -5.86
CA VAL A 208 -5.87 10.94 -6.79
C VAL A 208 -4.35 11.01 -6.66
N GLU A 209 -3.65 10.71 -7.74
CA GLU A 209 -2.20 10.75 -7.82
C GLU A 209 -1.75 11.98 -8.62
N PHE A 210 -1.09 12.94 -7.96
CA PHE A 210 -0.41 14.04 -8.62
C PHE A 210 1.03 13.67 -8.88
N VAL A 211 1.40 13.63 -10.17
CA VAL A 211 2.65 13.04 -10.66
C VAL A 211 3.53 14.11 -11.28
N ASN A 212 4.69 14.37 -10.69
CA ASN A 212 5.75 15.13 -11.32
C ASN A 212 6.70 14.15 -12.04
N TYR A 213 6.70 14.21 -13.36
CA TYR A 213 7.54 13.41 -14.23
C TYR A 213 8.96 13.99 -14.31
N LYS A 214 9.97 13.21 -13.92
CA LYS A 214 11.37 13.62 -14.02
C LYS A 214 12.06 13.05 -15.25
N ASN A 215 11.92 11.73 -15.44
CA ASN A 215 12.46 10.99 -16.56
C ASN A 215 11.74 9.62 -16.67
N PRO A 216 11.99 8.80 -17.72
CA PRO A 216 11.30 7.52 -17.88
C PRO A 216 11.39 6.53 -16.72
N HIS A 217 12.31 6.73 -15.79
CA HIS A 217 12.54 5.83 -14.66
C HIS A 217 12.29 6.47 -13.29
N GLU A 218 11.92 7.76 -13.24
CA GLU A 218 11.75 8.47 -11.98
C GLU A 218 10.52 9.39 -11.99
N PHE A 219 9.60 9.17 -11.07
CA PHE A 219 8.39 9.95 -10.86
C PHE A 219 8.29 10.37 -9.39
N SER A 220 8.02 11.63 -9.11
CA SER A 220 7.64 12.08 -7.77
C SER A 220 6.12 12.15 -7.67
N VAL A 221 5.55 11.53 -6.65
CA VAL A 221 4.10 11.34 -6.54
C VAL A 221 3.62 11.74 -5.15
N ARG A 222 2.55 12.53 -5.10
CA ARG A 222 1.74 12.73 -3.91
C ARG A 222 0.36 12.12 -4.13
N VAL A 223 -0.15 11.44 -3.12
CA VAL A 223 -1.43 10.75 -3.22
C VAL A 223 -2.43 11.34 -2.24
N TRP A 224 -3.61 11.66 -2.75
CA TRP A 224 -4.79 11.91 -1.96
C TRP A 224 -5.65 10.65 -1.98
N GLU A 225 -5.60 9.85 -0.91
CA GLU A 225 -6.32 8.59 -0.85
C GLU A 225 -7.81 8.78 -0.55
N ARG A 226 -8.63 8.00 -1.22
CA ARG A 226 -10.08 7.96 -1.07
C ARG A 226 -10.49 7.73 0.38
N GLY A 227 -11.13 8.74 0.99
CA GLY A 227 -11.60 8.69 2.37
C GLY A 227 -10.54 8.87 3.45
N ALA A 228 -9.24 8.97 3.10
CA ALA A 228 -8.15 9.09 4.05
C ALA A 228 -7.34 10.39 3.90
N GLY A 229 -7.43 11.06 2.74
CA GLY A 229 -6.65 12.25 2.45
C GLY A 229 -5.20 11.97 2.08
N GLU A 230 -4.27 12.88 2.38
CA GLU A 230 -2.85 12.65 2.08
C GLU A 230 -2.27 11.53 2.94
N THR A 231 -1.55 10.60 2.28
CA THR A 231 -0.83 9.52 2.94
C THR A 231 0.63 9.50 2.53
N LEU A 232 1.48 8.89 3.37
CA LEU A 232 2.92 8.81 3.11
C LEU A 232 3.27 7.86 1.98
N ALA A 233 2.46 6.80 1.76
CA ALA A 233 2.73 5.80 0.74
C ALA A 233 1.47 4.99 0.38
N CYS A 234 1.08 5.06 -0.89
CA CYS A 234 0.02 4.25 -1.48
C CYS A 234 0.60 3.29 -2.52
N GLY A 235 0.62 1.99 -2.21
CA GLY A 235 1.20 0.97 -3.10
C GLY A 235 0.40 0.81 -4.40
N THR A 236 -0.93 0.78 -4.32
CA THR A 236 -1.80 0.71 -5.51
C THR A 236 -1.74 1.98 -6.34
N GLY A 237 -1.61 3.15 -5.70
CA GLY A 237 -1.40 4.43 -6.38
C GLY A 237 -0.09 4.47 -7.16
N ALA A 238 1.03 3.98 -6.57
CA ALA A 238 2.30 3.86 -7.29
C ALA A 238 2.19 2.94 -8.52
N CYS A 239 1.47 1.80 -8.39
CA CYS A 239 1.20 0.89 -9.50
C CYS A 239 0.32 1.54 -10.57
N ALA A 240 -0.69 2.33 -10.17
CA ALA A 240 -1.58 3.08 -11.06
C ALA A 240 -0.79 4.11 -11.88
N VAL A 241 0.08 4.88 -11.23
CA VAL A 241 0.98 5.84 -11.90
C VAL A 241 1.84 5.14 -12.95
N TYR A 242 2.50 4.05 -12.59
CA TYR A 242 3.31 3.27 -13.53
C TYR A 242 2.49 2.74 -14.70
N ALA A 243 1.31 2.16 -14.45
CA ALA A 243 0.44 1.61 -15.49
C ALA A 243 -0.01 2.68 -16.49
N VAL A 244 -0.42 3.86 -15.99
CA VAL A 244 -0.79 5.02 -16.83
C VAL A 244 0.44 5.55 -17.58
N ALA A 245 1.60 5.64 -16.94
CA ALA A 245 2.84 6.07 -17.58
C ALA A 245 3.24 5.14 -18.74
N CYS A 246 3.09 3.81 -18.58
CA CYS A 246 3.29 2.86 -19.67
C CYS A 246 2.28 3.07 -20.81
N ARG A 247 1.00 3.30 -20.50
CA ARG A 247 -0.05 3.55 -21.47
C ARG A 247 0.18 4.83 -22.27
N LEU A 248 0.80 5.84 -21.65
CA LEU A 248 1.18 7.12 -22.27
C LEU A 248 2.61 7.13 -22.83
N GLU A 249 3.26 5.97 -22.93
CA GLU A 249 4.63 5.79 -23.46
C GLU A 249 5.70 6.61 -22.73
N LYS A 250 5.44 6.98 -21.44
CA LYS A 250 6.38 7.74 -20.60
C LYS A 250 7.42 6.85 -19.92
N THR A 251 7.14 5.55 -19.76
CA THR A 251 8.04 4.52 -19.21
C THR A 251 7.75 3.17 -19.86
N SER A 252 8.60 2.16 -19.62
CA SER A 252 8.44 0.84 -20.21
C SER A 252 8.73 -0.32 -19.26
N LEU A 253 9.96 -0.47 -18.80
CA LEU A 253 10.41 -1.66 -18.06
C LEU A 253 10.20 -1.56 -16.55
N TYR A 254 10.52 -0.39 -15.98
CA TYR A 254 10.37 -0.10 -14.56
C TYR A 254 10.37 1.41 -14.33
N ALA A 255 9.84 1.80 -13.19
CA ALA A 255 9.98 3.15 -12.67
C ALA A 255 10.16 3.14 -11.14
N ASP A 256 10.96 4.06 -10.64
CA ASP A 256 11.08 4.39 -9.23
C ASP A 256 10.08 5.51 -8.91
N ILE A 257 9.10 5.19 -8.10
CA ILE A 257 8.04 6.09 -7.68
C ILE A 257 8.41 6.63 -6.30
N HIS A 258 8.78 7.90 -6.27
CA HIS A 258 9.14 8.61 -5.04
C HIS A 258 7.88 9.18 -4.38
N LEU A 259 7.51 8.61 -3.25
CA LEU A 259 6.41 9.03 -2.38
C LEU A 259 6.97 9.77 -1.15
N PRO A 260 6.19 10.54 -0.39
CA PRO A 260 6.66 11.20 0.83
C PRO A 260 7.31 10.23 1.84
N GLY A 261 6.82 9.00 1.95
CA GLY A 261 7.35 7.97 2.85
C GLY A 261 8.57 7.21 2.31
N GLY A 262 8.91 7.34 1.02
CA GLY A 262 10.05 6.68 0.39
C GLY A 262 9.79 6.21 -1.03
N THR A 263 10.62 5.34 -1.55
CA THR A 263 10.60 4.93 -2.95
C THR A 263 10.05 3.51 -3.11
N LEU A 264 9.14 3.35 -4.08
CA LEU A 264 8.69 2.06 -4.58
C LEU A 264 9.21 1.87 -6.00
N ARG A 265 9.83 0.74 -6.29
CA ARG A 265 10.12 0.32 -7.65
C ARG A 265 8.94 -0.46 -8.19
N ILE A 266 8.38 0.02 -9.29
CA ILE A 266 7.30 -0.68 -9.99
C ILE A 266 7.85 -1.16 -11.33
N SER A 267 7.50 -2.38 -11.71
CA SER A 267 7.93 -2.99 -12.97
C SER A 267 6.85 -3.88 -13.54
N THR A 268 6.95 -4.15 -14.83
CA THR A 268 6.14 -5.16 -15.49
C THR A 268 6.87 -6.50 -15.46
N GLY A 269 6.28 -7.48 -14.80
CA GLY A 269 6.75 -8.86 -14.81
C GLY A 269 6.35 -9.61 -16.08
N LYS A 270 6.62 -10.91 -16.12
CA LYS A 270 6.19 -11.77 -17.22
C LYS A 270 4.67 -11.65 -17.42
N ASN A 271 4.24 -11.67 -18.68
CA ASN A 271 2.83 -11.58 -19.08
C ASN A 271 2.11 -10.26 -18.73
N GLY A 272 2.83 -9.16 -18.47
CA GLY A 272 2.22 -7.87 -18.23
C GLY A 272 1.73 -7.62 -16.78
N VAL A 273 1.99 -8.54 -15.86
CA VAL A 273 1.61 -8.38 -14.45
C VAL A 273 2.47 -7.30 -13.80
N ILE A 274 1.86 -6.41 -13.02
CA ILE A 274 2.58 -5.40 -12.26
C ILE A 274 3.18 -6.00 -11.00
N GLN A 275 4.45 -5.70 -10.77
CA GLN A 275 5.19 -6.03 -9.56
C GLN A 275 5.62 -4.74 -8.87
N MET A 276 5.46 -4.69 -7.55
CA MET A 276 5.87 -3.58 -6.70
C MET A 276 6.93 -4.06 -5.72
N THR A 277 8.07 -3.39 -5.66
CA THR A 277 9.14 -3.67 -4.71
C THR A 277 9.38 -2.46 -3.82
N GLY A 278 9.45 -2.67 -2.53
CA GLY A 278 9.73 -1.63 -1.55
C GLY A 278 10.27 -2.18 -0.24
N SER A 279 10.73 -1.29 0.62
CA SER A 279 11.29 -1.68 1.91
C SER A 279 10.25 -2.18 2.89
N ALA A 280 10.69 -3.10 3.75
CA ALA A 280 10.05 -3.50 4.99
C ALA A 280 11.10 -3.39 6.11
N THR A 281 10.78 -2.65 7.15
CA THR A 281 11.71 -2.33 8.23
C THR A 281 11.16 -2.81 9.56
N GLU A 282 11.94 -3.60 10.29
CA GLU A 282 11.64 -3.94 11.68
C GLU A 282 12.11 -2.79 12.59
N VAL A 283 11.21 -2.33 13.47
CA VAL A 283 11.51 -1.27 14.44
C VAL A 283 11.92 -1.87 15.78
N PHE A 284 11.08 -2.75 16.33
CA PHE A 284 11.35 -3.52 17.55
C PHE A 284 10.39 -4.70 17.68
N SER A 285 10.74 -5.65 18.54
CA SER A 285 9.86 -6.75 18.97
C SER A 285 9.64 -6.67 20.50
N THR A 286 8.44 -7.02 20.94
CA THR A 286 8.05 -6.99 22.38
C THR A 286 7.01 -8.06 22.69
N LYS A 287 6.63 -8.13 23.97
CA LYS A 287 5.52 -8.96 24.46
C LYS A 287 4.46 -8.07 25.08
N ILE A 288 3.21 -8.37 24.81
CA ILE A 288 2.05 -7.68 25.40
C ILE A 288 1.20 -8.68 26.19
N GLU A 289 0.54 -8.18 27.22
CA GLU A 289 -0.52 -8.92 27.92
C GLU A 289 -1.84 -8.64 27.21
N LEU A 290 -2.56 -9.72 26.92
CA LEU A 290 -3.90 -9.62 26.35
C LEU A 290 -4.90 -9.98 27.45
N PRO A 291 -6.06 -9.31 27.52
CA PRO A 291 -7.10 -9.69 28.47
C PRO A 291 -7.53 -11.13 28.24
N PHE A 292 -7.57 -11.94 29.30
CA PHE A 292 -8.30 -13.21 29.25
C PHE A 292 -9.79 -12.86 29.22
N GLU A 293 -10.55 -13.52 28.33
CA GLU A 293 -12.01 -13.50 28.48
C GLU A 293 -12.31 -14.23 29.80
N ASP A 294 -12.92 -13.54 30.75
CA ASP A 294 -13.59 -14.20 31.85
C ASP A 294 -14.67 -15.10 31.23
N LEU A 295 -14.52 -16.41 31.37
CA LEU A 295 -15.42 -17.47 30.92
C LEU A 295 -16.81 -17.32 31.52
#